data_00fe47a3f20fb183b5dca9bef5fb752a
#
_entry.id   00fe47a3f20fb183b5dca9bef5fb752a
#
_cell.length_a   1.000
_cell.length_b   1.000
_cell.length_c   1.000
_cell.angle_alpha   90.00
_cell.angle_beta   90.00
_cell.angle_gamma   90.00
#
_symmetry.space_group_name_H-M   'P 1'
#
loop_
_entity.id
_entity.type
_entity.pdbx_description
1 polymer ?
#
loop_
_entity_poly.entity_id
_entity_poly.type
_entity_poly.pdbx_seq_one_letter_code
_entity_poly.pdbx_strand_id
1 'polypeptide(L)'
;MTVVDSTLRDGSHAKRHRFTVEQVRAVTASLDAAGVPYIEVSHGDGLGGSSYNYGLSLTDELELIAAAVEVLTTSKLAVLLLPGIGTKDDLLAARDLGADLVRVATHCTEADIAPQHLRLARDLDMGTVGFLMMAHLACPEGIAVQARIMADAGAEVVYVTDSAGALTPAGAAERVEAIRAEIPDIEVGFHGHMNLDLGVANSIAAVRAGATWVDGSTCGMGAGAGNTPTEVLAAVCDLEGIETGIDTFAVMDAAEDVVRPILDRVPSVNRSALLLGYCGVYGSFLLHAEQAAERFGVSEKDILLEVGRRKAVGGQEDMILEVGAELAGLVRTIPGPGAGVSPTRRDGA
;
A
#
# COMPACT_ATOMS: atom_id res chain seq x y z
N MET A 1 -2.73 4.70 -20.06
CA MET A 1 -2.82 4.41 -18.60
C MET A 1 -1.48 4.74 -17.98
N THR A 2 -1.46 5.42 -16.83
CA THR A 2 -0.22 5.77 -16.12
C THR A 2 0.15 4.67 -15.12
N VAL A 3 1.40 4.21 -15.16
CA VAL A 3 1.92 3.22 -14.20
C VAL A 3 2.89 3.88 -13.25
N VAL A 4 2.76 3.59 -11.96
CA VAL A 4 3.73 3.96 -10.91
C VAL A 4 4.41 2.68 -10.44
N ASP A 5 5.74 2.61 -10.54
CA ASP A 5 6.49 1.50 -9.97
C ASP A 5 6.91 1.84 -8.53
N SER A 6 6.48 1.03 -7.59
CA SER A 6 6.72 1.19 -6.15
C SER A 6 7.81 0.27 -5.58
N THR A 7 8.65 -0.30 -6.44
CA THR A 7 9.74 -1.22 -6.04
C THR A 7 10.65 -0.61 -4.97
N LEU A 8 11.01 0.67 -5.14
CA LEU A 8 11.93 1.39 -4.25
C LEU A 8 11.23 2.10 -3.08
N ARG A 9 9.90 1.92 -2.95
CA ARG A 9 9.13 2.37 -1.80
C ARG A 9 8.49 1.17 -1.08
N ASP A 10 7.36 0.63 -1.60
CA ASP A 10 6.65 -0.51 -1.00
C ASP A 10 7.50 -1.78 -1.02
N GLY A 11 8.24 -1.99 -2.11
CA GLY A 11 9.17 -3.09 -2.24
C GLY A 11 10.25 -3.11 -1.17
N SER A 12 10.55 -1.98 -0.50
CA SER A 12 11.53 -1.92 0.58
C SER A 12 11.15 -2.75 1.81
N HIS A 13 9.85 -3.01 2.03
CA HIS A 13 9.40 -3.95 3.07
C HIS A 13 9.96 -5.36 2.86
N ALA A 14 10.04 -5.85 1.60
CA ALA A 14 10.63 -7.14 1.28
C ALA A 14 12.13 -7.21 1.58
N LYS A 15 12.82 -6.06 1.54
CA LYS A 15 14.25 -5.90 1.87
C LYS A 15 14.51 -5.39 3.29
N ARG A 16 13.49 -5.30 4.13
CA ARG A 16 13.61 -4.70 5.48
C ARG A 16 14.28 -3.32 5.44
N HIS A 17 13.90 -2.49 4.46
CA HIS A 17 14.41 -1.13 4.23
C HIS A 17 15.94 -1.06 4.02
N ARG A 18 16.52 -2.08 3.38
CA ARG A 18 17.99 -2.21 3.21
C ARG A 18 18.44 -2.03 1.77
N PHE A 19 17.89 -1.05 1.08
CA PHE A 19 18.43 -0.65 -0.21
C PHE A 19 19.74 0.13 -0.05
N THR A 20 20.69 -0.12 -0.96
CA THR A 20 21.89 0.72 -1.11
C THR A 20 21.70 1.74 -2.22
N VAL A 21 22.52 2.80 -2.23
CA VAL A 21 22.54 3.81 -3.28
C VAL A 21 22.72 3.18 -4.67
N GLU A 22 23.62 2.20 -4.80
CA GLU A 22 23.91 1.52 -6.07
C GLU A 22 22.69 0.72 -6.57
N GLN A 23 21.96 0.08 -5.63
CA GLN A 23 20.75 -0.68 -5.99
C GLN A 23 19.65 0.28 -6.47
N VAL A 24 19.46 1.41 -5.77
CA VAL A 24 18.46 2.42 -6.17
C VAL A 24 18.81 2.98 -7.56
N ARG A 25 20.06 3.37 -7.81
CA ARG A 25 20.49 3.83 -9.15
C ARG A 25 20.23 2.80 -10.24
N ALA A 26 20.61 1.55 -10.00
CA ALA A 26 20.45 0.49 -10.99
C ALA A 26 18.98 0.20 -11.31
N VAL A 27 18.13 0.10 -10.28
CA VAL A 27 16.68 -0.13 -10.46
C VAL A 27 16.03 1.07 -11.15
N THR A 28 16.30 2.29 -10.67
CA THR A 28 15.73 3.51 -11.28
C THR A 28 16.14 3.65 -12.74
N ALA A 29 17.42 3.48 -13.09
CA ALA A 29 17.90 3.60 -14.45
C ALA A 29 17.27 2.54 -15.39
N SER A 30 17.07 1.30 -14.91
CA SER A 30 16.47 0.24 -15.72
C SER A 30 14.98 0.47 -15.96
N LEU A 31 14.24 0.96 -14.96
CA LEU A 31 12.82 1.28 -15.09
C LEU A 31 12.59 2.52 -15.94
N ASP A 32 13.44 3.56 -15.80
CA ASP A 32 13.42 4.74 -16.66
C ASP A 32 13.68 4.37 -18.13
N ALA A 33 14.68 3.51 -18.39
CA ALA A 33 14.97 3.01 -19.73
C ALA A 33 13.82 2.16 -20.31
N ALA A 34 13.06 1.45 -19.45
CA ALA A 34 11.88 0.69 -19.86
C ALA A 34 10.64 1.60 -20.08
N GLY A 35 10.72 2.90 -19.84
CA GLY A 35 9.64 3.85 -20.05
C GLY A 35 8.57 3.86 -18.95
N VAL A 36 8.89 3.41 -17.74
CA VAL A 36 7.98 3.51 -16.59
C VAL A 36 7.74 4.98 -16.26
N PRO A 37 6.49 5.49 -16.28
CA PRO A 37 6.24 6.94 -16.18
C PRO A 37 6.62 7.55 -14.81
N TYR A 38 6.36 6.82 -13.73
CA TYR A 38 6.67 7.24 -12.36
C TYR A 38 7.38 6.15 -11.59
N ILE A 39 8.43 6.51 -10.87
CA ILE A 39 9.18 5.63 -9.98
C ILE A 39 9.08 6.20 -8.56
N GLU A 40 8.52 5.42 -7.62
CA GLU A 40 8.31 5.85 -6.25
C GLU A 40 9.49 5.44 -5.37
N VAL A 41 10.12 6.41 -4.69
CA VAL A 41 11.30 6.21 -3.84
C VAL A 41 11.09 6.89 -2.50
N SER A 42 11.09 6.12 -1.42
CA SER A 42 11.17 6.57 -0.03
C SER A 42 11.31 5.35 0.89
N HIS A 43 11.21 5.53 2.22
CA HIS A 43 10.97 4.41 3.13
C HIS A 43 9.66 3.70 2.77
N GLY A 44 9.50 2.42 3.12
CA GLY A 44 8.27 1.66 2.86
C GLY A 44 7.01 2.33 3.40
N ASP A 45 7.12 2.95 4.57
CA ASP A 45 6.06 3.72 5.23
C ASP A 45 6.11 5.23 4.87
N GLY A 46 6.78 5.59 3.79
CA GLY A 46 6.87 6.96 3.29
C GLY A 46 7.98 7.78 3.94
N LEU A 47 8.01 9.07 3.58
CA LEU A 47 8.98 10.05 4.08
C LEU A 47 8.98 10.10 5.62
N GLY A 48 10.17 10.12 6.24
CA GLY A 48 10.33 10.10 7.69
C GLY A 48 10.06 8.74 8.35
N GLY A 49 9.78 7.68 7.56
CA GLY A 49 9.40 6.36 8.06
C GLY A 49 10.50 5.59 8.79
N SER A 50 11.78 5.93 8.56
CA SER A 50 12.91 5.24 9.19
C SER A 50 12.90 5.42 10.71
N SER A 51 12.40 4.40 11.43
CA SER A 51 12.22 4.46 12.89
C SER A 51 12.26 3.07 13.51
N TYR A 52 12.30 3.02 14.86
CA TYR A 52 12.20 1.74 15.57
C TYR A 52 10.84 1.06 15.39
N ASN A 53 9.77 1.81 15.10
CA ASN A 53 8.43 1.27 14.92
C ASN A 53 8.24 0.65 13.54
N TYR A 54 8.77 1.31 12.50
CA TYR A 54 8.54 0.93 11.10
C TYR A 54 9.75 0.24 10.44
N GLY A 55 10.87 0.17 11.16
CA GLY A 55 12.14 -0.35 10.67
C GLY A 55 13.11 0.76 10.30
N LEU A 56 14.39 0.54 10.59
CA LEU A 56 15.45 1.49 10.25
C LEU A 56 15.95 1.23 8.84
N SER A 57 16.03 2.29 8.04
CA SER A 57 16.67 2.25 6.72
C SER A 57 18.17 1.98 6.85
N LEU A 58 18.73 1.22 5.90
CA LEU A 58 20.18 1.03 5.78
C LEU A 58 20.86 2.31 5.34
N THR A 59 20.27 2.99 4.38
CA THR A 59 20.72 4.26 3.78
C THR A 59 19.69 5.33 4.09
N ASP A 60 20.12 6.55 4.33
CA ASP A 60 19.23 7.70 4.50
C ASP A 60 18.30 7.84 3.28
N GLU A 61 17.03 8.10 3.49
CA GLU A 61 16.07 8.16 2.39
C GLU A 61 16.30 9.33 1.43
N LEU A 62 16.83 10.45 1.93
CA LEU A 62 17.17 11.58 1.06
C LEU A 62 18.38 11.27 0.17
N GLU A 63 19.31 10.42 0.65
CA GLU A 63 20.39 9.90 -0.20
C GLU A 63 19.85 8.97 -1.29
N LEU A 64 18.84 8.14 -0.97
CA LEU A 64 18.20 7.27 -1.95
C LEU A 64 17.41 8.06 -2.99
N ILE A 65 16.66 9.10 -2.57
CA ILE A 65 15.95 10.02 -3.46
C ILE A 65 16.93 10.73 -4.40
N ALA A 66 18.02 11.31 -3.86
CA ALA A 66 19.05 11.96 -4.66
C ALA A 66 19.69 11.02 -5.67
N ALA A 67 19.95 9.77 -5.27
CA ALA A 67 20.52 8.74 -6.13
C ALA A 67 19.59 8.33 -7.28
N ALA A 68 18.28 8.32 -7.03
CA ALA A 68 17.28 8.08 -8.06
C ALA A 68 17.23 9.25 -9.07
N VAL A 69 17.12 10.47 -8.56
CA VAL A 69 17.05 11.68 -9.41
C VAL A 69 18.28 11.82 -10.30
N GLU A 70 19.47 11.47 -9.80
CA GLU A 70 20.73 11.54 -10.57
C GLU A 70 20.70 10.76 -11.88
N VAL A 71 19.96 9.66 -11.95
CA VAL A 71 19.92 8.75 -13.10
C VAL A 71 18.65 8.83 -13.92
N LEU A 72 17.62 9.55 -13.46
CA LEU A 72 16.38 9.75 -14.20
C LEU A 72 16.62 10.60 -15.46
N THR A 73 15.98 10.19 -16.56
CA THR A 73 16.03 10.91 -17.84
C THR A 73 14.65 11.30 -18.37
N THR A 74 13.66 10.44 -18.20
CA THR A 74 12.30 10.62 -18.74
C THR A 74 11.23 10.41 -17.69
N SER A 75 11.43 9.45 -16.79
CA SER A 75 10.49 9.15 -15.70
C SER A 75 10.47 10.27 -14.66
N LYS A 76 9.37 10.37 -13.95
CA LYS A 76 9.21 11.29 -12.82
C LYS A 76 9.37 10.56 -11.50
N LEU A 77 9.88 11.28 -10.50
CA LEU A 77 10.03 10.75 -9.15
C LEU A 77 8.78 11.00 -8.31
N ALA A 78 8.23 9.93 -7.73
CA ALA A 78 7.17 9.99 -6.73
C ALA A 78 7.71 9.67 -5.33
N VAL A 79 7.09 10.25 -4.31
CA VAL A 79 7.34 9.95 -2.90
C VAL A 79 6.01 9.70 -2.18
N LEU A 80 6.04 8.87 -1.13
CA LEU A 80 4.91 8.64 -0.25
C LEU A 80 5.05 9.49 1.03
N LEU A 81 3.94 10.03 1.52
CA LEU A 81 3.86 10.72 2.80
C LEU A 81 2.63 10.28 3.57
N LEU A 82 2.83 9.74 4.78
CA LEU A 82 1.74 9.46 5.72
C LEU A 82 1.66 10.59 6.75
N PRO A 83 0.51 11.28 6.88
CA PRO A 83 0.30 12.23 7.97
C PRO A 83 0.57 11.58 9.34
N GLY A 84 1.40 12.23 10.16
CA GLY A 84 1.83 11.69 11.45
C GLY A 84 3.15 10.91 11.42
N ILE A 85 3.65 10.52 10.24
CA ILE A 85 5.00 9.98 10.02
C ILE A 85 5.85 11.03 9.33
N GLY A 86 5.54 11.33 8.07
CA GLY A 86 6.22 12.38 7.32
C GLY A 86 5.78 13.78 7.74
N THR A 87 6.72 14.69 7.73
CA THR A 87 6.54 16.09 8.10
C THR A 87 6.57 17.02 6.89
N LYS A 88 6.25 18.31 7.13
CA LYS A 88 6.46 19.35 6.13
C LYS A 88 7.92 19.45 5.69
N ASP A 89 8.86 19.31 6.61
CA ASP A 89 10.28 19.46 6.32
C ASP A 89 10.82 18.31 5.47
N ASP A 90 10.31 17.08 5.68
CA ASP A 90 10.63 15.92 4.85
C ASP A 90 10.12 16.11 3.41
N LEU A 91 8.89 16.63 3.25
CA LEU A 91 8.33 16.92 1.93
C LEU A 91 9.12 18.01 1.21
N LEU A 92 9.50 19.08 1.91
CA LEU A 92 10.35 20.15 1.36
C LEU A 92 11.70 19.61 0.91
N ALA A 93 12.35 18.78 1.73
CA ALA A 93 13.63 18.18 1.39
C ALA A 93 13.53 17.27 0.16
N ALA A 94 12.49 16.44 0.06
CA ALA A 94 12.27 15.57 -1.10
C ALA A 94 12.04 16.40 -2.38
N ARG A 95 11.21 17.47 -2.30
CA ARG A 95 10.95 18.38 -3.42
C ARG A 95 12.23 19.07 -3.88
N ASP A 96 13.04 19.56 -2.94
CA ASP A 96 14.30 20.26 -3.25
C ASP A 96 15.34 19.35 -3.89
N LEU A 97 15.24 18.04 -3.68
CA LEU A 97 16.04 17.02 -4.37
C LEU A 97 15.49 16.66 -5.75
N GLY A 98 14.26 17.04 -6.09
CA GLY A 98 13.68 16.80 -7.41
C GLY A 98 12.49 15.81 -7.43
N ALA A 99 11.83 15.55 -6.31
CA ALA A 99 10.59 14.80 -6.33
C ALA A 99 9.47 15.60 -7.03
N ASP A 100 8.84 14.98 -8.04
CA ASP A 100 7.80 15.59 -8.87
C ASP A 100 6.39 15.42 -8.29
N LEU A 101 6.14 14.31 -7.58
CA LEU A 101 4.83 13.88 -7.13
C LEU A 101 4.86 13.41 -5.69
N VAL A 102 3.89 13.83 -4.89
CA VAL A 102 3.67 13.26 -3.56
C VAL A 102 2.35 12.50 -3.48
N ARG A 103 2.38 11.32 -2.89
CA ARG A 103 1.22 10.48 -2.58
C ARG A 103 0.94 10.60 -1.10
N VAL A 104 -0.16 11.28 -0.73
CA VAL A 104 -0.56 11.48 0.67
C VAL A 104 -1.49 10.35 1.06
N ALA A 105 -1.01 9.46 1.92
CA ALA A 105 -1.70 8.23 2.28
C ALA A 105 -2.36 8.35 3.65
N THR A 106 -3.65 7.98 3.70
CA THR A 106 -4.44 7.88 4.93
C THR A 106 -5.21 6.57 4.97
N HIS A 107 -5.71 6.18 6.13
CA HIS A 107 -6.72 5.12 6.18
C HIS A 107 -7.97 5.54 5.38
N CYS A 108 -8.65 4.56 4.78
CA CYS A 108 -9.82 4.79 3.92
C CYS A 108 -11.04 5.43 4.62
N THR A 109 -10.97 5.68 5.91
CA THR A 109 -11.99 6.38 6.73
C THR A 109 -11.49 7.68 7.35
N GLU A 110 -10.26 8.11 7.05
CA GLU A 110 -9.57 9.21 7.72
C GLU A 110 -8.94 10.20 6.71
N ALA A 111 -9.60 10.42 5.57
CA ALA A 111 -9.11 11.35 4.56
C ALA A 111 -9.05 12.81 5.05
N ASP A 112 -9.74 13.14 6.12
CA ASP A 112 -9.77 14.48 6.71
C ASP A 112 -8.43 14.94 7.30
N ILE A 113 -7.48 14.03 7.52
CA ILE A 113 -6.12 14.38 7.94
C ILE A 113 -5.17 14.72 6.78
N ALA A 114 -5.55 14.40 5.52
CA ALA A 114 -4.73 14.66 4.33
C ALA A 114 -4.68 16.13 3.85
N PRO A 115 -5.74 16.98 4.03
CA PRO A 115 -5.86 18.26 3.34
C PRO A 115 -4.69 19.21 3.53
N GLN A 116 -4.07 19.25 4.71
CA GLN A 116 -2.93 20.14 4.95
C GLN A 116 -1.70 19.75 4.10
N HIS A 117 -1.46 18.44 3.90
CA HIS A 117 -0.32 17.94 3.13
C HIS A 117 -0.57 18.06 1.63
N LEU A 118 -1.79 17.80 1.16
CA LEU A 118 -2.17 17.98 -0.23
C LEU A 118 -2.07 19.46 -0.66
N ARG A 119 -2.58 20.38 0.17
CA ARG A 119 -2.46 21.82 -0.11
C ARG A 119 -1.00 22.28 -0.10
N LEU A 120 -0.21 21.82 0.88
CA LEU A 120 1.22 22.13 0.93
C LEU A 120 1.94 21.66 -0.34
N ALA A 121 1.69 20.46 -0.79
CA ALA A 121 2.30 19.91 -2.00
C ALA A 121 1.95 20.74 -3.24
N ARG A 122 0.69 21.15 -3.38
CA ARG A 122 0.27 22.08 -4.43
C ARG A 122 0.96 23.44 -4.36
N ASP A 123 1.11 24.00 -3.15
CA ASP A 123 1.82 25.27 -2.93
C ASP A 123 3.32 25.14 -3.30
N LEU A 124 3.83 23.91 -3.36
CA LEU A 124 5.20 23.58 -3.78
C LEU A 124 5.30 23.19 -5.26
N ASP A 125 4.23 23.33 -6.04
CA ASP A 125 4.14 22.94 -7.46
C ASP A 125 4.44 21.45 -7.70
N MET A 126 4.12 20.57 -6.73
CA MET A 126 4.22 19.11 -6.88
C MET A 126 2.89 18.54 -7.37
N GLY A 127 2.94 17.46 -8.17
CA GLY A 127 1.77 16.62 -8.43
C GLY A 127 1.24 16.01 -7.14
N THR A 128 -0.08 15.88 -7.02
CA THR A 128 -0.74 15.48 -5.77
C THR A 128 -1.64 14.27 -5.94
N VAL A 129 -1.38 13.24 -5.16
CA VAL A 129 -2.19 12.01 -5.13
C VAL A 129 -2.73 11.80 -3.73
N GLY A 130 -4.03 11.58 -3.62
CA GLY A 130 -4.68 11.06 -2.43
C GLY A 130 -4.66 9.52 -2.45
N PHE A 131 -4.24 8.88 -1.37
CA PHE A 131 -4.01 7.44 -1.31
C PHE A 131 -4.80 6.82 -0.16
N LEU A 132 -5.95 6.17 -0.46
CA LEU A 132 -6.89 5.63 0.54
C LEU A 132 -6.54 4.18 0.85
N MET A 133 -5.78 3.97 1.94
CA MET A 133 -5.30 2.65 2.37
C MET A 133 -6.41 1.79 2.98
N MET A 134 -6.23 0.45 2.95
CA MET A 134 -7.18 -0.54 3.48
C MET A 134 -8.58 -0.41 2.88
N ALA A 135 -8.67 -0.13 1.59
CA ALA A 135 -9.90 0.17 0.88
C ALA A 135 -11.02 -0.87 1.06
N HIS A 136 -10.67 -2.14 1.34
CA HIS A 136 -11.65 -3.22 1.60
C HIS A 136 -12.49 -3.00 2.87
N LEU A 137 -12.00 -2.18 3.84
CA LEU A 137 -12.73 -1.88 5.09
C LEU A 137 -13.87 -0.88 4.90
N ALA A 138 -13.87 -0.10 3.82
CA ALA A 138 -14.94 0.83 3.46
C ALA A 138 -15.85 0.22 2.37
N CYS A 139 -17.16 0.47 2.45
CA CYS A 139 -18.06 0.20 1.34
C CYS A 139 -17.79 1.18 0.17
N PRO A 140 -18.25 0.88 -1.06
CA PRO A 140 -18.01 1.75 -2.21
C PRO A 140 -18.46 3.21 -2.00
N GLU A 141 -19.61 3.43 -1.39
CA GLU A 141 -20.13 4.75 -1.09
C GLU A 141 -19.29 5.47 -0.02
N GLY A 142 -18.83 4.73 1.00
CA GLY A 142 -17.98 5.25 2.06
C GLY A 142 -16.63 5.73 1.55
N ILE A 143 -15.98 4.96 0.67
CA ILE A 143 -14.69 5.34 0.09
C ILE A 143 -14.83 6.52 -0.87
N ALA A 144 -15.96 6.64 -1.58
CA ALA A 144 -16.25 7.77 -2.46
C ALA A 144 -16.34 9.09 -1.69
N VAL A 145 -16.96 9.08 -0.51
CA VAL A 145 -17.00 10.26 0.39
C VAL A 145 -15.59 10.68 0.81
N GLN A 146 -14.72 9.71 1.13
CA GLN A 146 -13.33 10.01 1.51
C GLN A 146 -12.53 10.55 0.31
N ALA A 147 -12.78 10.02 -0.88
CA ALA A 147 -12.17 10.51 -2.11
C ALA A 147 -12.54 11.97 -2.40
N ARG A 148 -13.79 12.37 -2.15
CA ARG A 148 -14.24 13.78 -2.27
C ARG A 148 -13.43 14.69 -1.36
N ILE A 149 -13.16 14.30 -0.12
CA ILE A 149 -12.34 15.10 0.82
C ILE A 149 -10.94 15.35 0.26
N MET A 150 -10.31 14.33 -0.31
CA MET A 150 -8.98 14.46 -0.92
C MET A 150 -9.01 15.32 -2.19
N ALA A 151 -10.02 15.13 -3.04
CA ALA A 151 -10.20 15.91 -4.26
C ALA A 151 -10.43 17.40 -3.94
N ASP A 152 -11.28 17.73 -2.96
CA ASP A 152 -11.55 19.11 -2.52
C ASP A 152 -10.30 19.76 -1.87
N ALA A 153 -9.37 18.95 -1.36
CA ALA A 153 -8.08 19.41 -0.86
C ALA A 153 -7.04 19.60 -1.96
N GLY A 154 -7.33 19.18 -3.20
CA GLY A 154 -6.53 19.38 -4.38
C GLY A 154 -5.75 18.17 -4.84
N ALA A 155 -6.15 16.95 -4.47
CA ALA A 155 -5.63 15.75 -5.12
C ALA A 155 -6.04 15.73 -6.59
N GLU A 156 -5.07 15.48 -7.48
CA GLU A 156 -5.27 15.34 -8.93
C GLU A 156 -5.67 13.89 -9.28
N VAL A 157 -5.25 12.95 -8.45
CA VAL A 157 -5.58 11.52 -8.55
C VAL A 157 -5.96 11.01 -7.18
N VAL A 158 -6.98 10.14 -7.07
CA VAL A 158 -7.32 9.44 -5.83
C VAL A 158 -7.26 7.93 -6.02
N TYR A 159 -6.53 7.25 -5.15
CA TYR A 159 -6.27 5.81 -5.23
C TYR A 159 -7.18 4.99 -4.33
N VAL A 160 -7.67 3.88 -4.90
CA VAL A 160 -8.16 2.73 -4.15
C VAL A 160 -6.98 1.83 -3.83
N THR A 161 -6.63 1.69 -2.54
CA THR A 161 -5.44 0.92 -2.14
C THR A 161 -5.85 -0.35 -1.40
N ASP A 162 -5.65 -1.49 -2.03
CA ASP A 162 -5.86 -2.82 -1.44
C ASP A 162 -4.66 -3.27 -0.63
N SER A 163 -4.36 -2.55 0.46
CA SER A 163 -3.17 -2.76 1.31
C SER A 163 -3.11 -4.17 1.92
N ALA A 164 -4.25 -4.82 2.13
CA ALA A 164 -4.31 -6.17 2.66
C ALA A 164 -4.30 -7.25 1.56
N GLY A 165 -4.41 -6.88 0.27
CA GLY A 165 -4.63 -7.83 -0.82
C GLY A 165 -5.90 -8.64 -0.62
N ALA A 166 -6.96 -8.02 -0.09
CA ALA A 166 -8.21 -8.65 0.34
C ALA A 166 -9.36 -8.44 -0.66
N LEU A 167 -9.20 -7.54 -1.62
CA LEU A 167 -10.21 -7.29 -2.64
C LEU A 167 -10.25 -8.41 -3.68
N THR A 168 -11.45 -8.68 -4.16
CA THR A 168 -11.69 -9.43 -5.39
C THR A 168 -11.79 -8.47 -6.58
N PRO A 169 -11.71 -8.95 -7.83
CA PRO A 169 -11.86 -8.08 -9.01
C PRO A 169 -13.18 -7.27 -9.01
N ALA A 170 -14.28 -7.87 -8.57
CA ALA A 170 -15.54 -7.15 -8.42
C ALA A 170 -15.47 -6.04 -7.37
N GLY A 171 -14.88 -6.34 -6.19
CA GLY A 171 -14.73 -5.36 -5.11
C GLY A 171 -13.78 -4.20 -5.47
N ALA A 172 -12.75 -4.44 -6.31
CA ALA A 172 -11.88 -3.40 -6.85
C ALA A 172 -12.66 -2.50 -7.82
N ALA A 173 -13.38 -3.10 -8.78
CA ALA A 173 -14.19 -2.38 -9.76
C ALA A 173 -15.26 -1.51 -9.10
N GLU A 174 -16.06 -2.05 -8.16
CA GLU A 174 -17.12 -1.33 -7.45
C GLU A 174 -16.61 -0.05 -6.76
N ARG A 175 -15.42 -0.10 -6.15
CA ARG A 175 -14.84 1.07 -5.47
C ARG A 175 -14.34 2.12 -6.45
N VAL A 176 -13.72 1.71 -7.56
CA VAL A 176 -13.29 2.62 -8.62
C VAL A 176 -14.50 3.31 -9.26
N GLU A 177 -15.57 2.56 -9.58
CA GLU A 177 -16.81 3.11 -10.13
C GLU A 177 -17.45 4.13 -9.19
N ALA A 178 -17.51 3.81 -7.88
CA ALA A 178 -18.08 4.70 -6.88
C ALA A 178 -17.28 6.01 -6.75
N ILE A 179 -15.95 5.94 -6.71
CA ILE A 179 -15.10 7.14 -6.68
C ILE A 179 -15.28 7.96 -7.96
N ARG A 180 -15.26 7.34 -9.13
CA ARG A 180 -15.47 8.04 -10.40
C ARG A 180 -16.84 8.72 -10.51
N ALA A 181 -17.88 8.08 -9.97
CA ALA A 181 -19.21 8.69 -9.93
C ALA A 181 -19.26 9.92 -9.00
N GLU A 182 -18.51 9.89 -7.89
CA GLU A 182 -18.46 10.97 -6.92
C GLU A 182 -17.58 12.14 -7.37
N ILE A 183 -16.42 11.86 -7.98
CA ILE A 183 -15.43 12.88 -8.41
C ILE A 183 -15.07 12.71 -9.89
N PRO A 184 -16.02 12.95 -10.84
CA PRO A 184 -15.85 12.62 -12.26
C PRO A 184 -14.71 13.36 -12.95
N ASP A 185 -14.29 14.51 -12.44
CA ASP A 185 -13.24 15.36 -13.00
C ASP A 185 -11.84 15.03 -12.46
N ILE A 186 -11.72 14.07 -11.55
CA ILE A 186 -10.46 13.65 -10.92
C ILE A 186 -10.08 12.25 -11.41
N GLU A 187 -8.80 12.02 -11.64
CA GLU A 187 -8.32 10.71 -12.07
C GLU A 187 -8.39 9.71 -10.88
N VAL A 188 -8.61 8.44 -11.21
CA VAL A 188 -8.68 7.37 -10.21
C VAL A 188 -7.56 6.39 -10.43
N GLY A 189 -6.88 6.03 -9.34
CA GLY A 189 -5.81 5.04 -9.32
C GLY A 189 -6.17 3.77 -8.56
N PHE A 190 -5.40 2.71 -8.79
CA PHE A 190 -5.51 1.44 -8.07
C PHE A 190 -4.13 0.91 -7.69
N HIS A 191 -3.99 0.49 -6.43
CA HIS A 191 -2.80 -0.20 -5.91
C HIS A 191 -3.22 -1.53 -5.30
N GLY A 192 -2.63 -2.64 -5.75
CA GLY A 192 -3.03 -3.98 -5.36
C GLY A 192 -1.89 -4.83 -4.81
N HIS A 193 -2.15 -5.49 -3.66
CA HIS A 193 -1.28 -6.51 -3.08
C HIS A 193 -1.67 -7.93 -3.52
N MET A 194 -0.72 -8.87 -3.41
CA MET A 194 -0.82 -10.25 -3.91
C MET A 194 -1.23 -11.28 -2.85
N ASN A 195 -1.73 -10.90 -1.68
CA ASN A 195 -2.01 -11.85 -0.61
C ASN A 195 -3.08 -12.90 -0.97
N LEU A 196 -4.03 -12.56 -1.84
CA LEU A 196 -4.96 -13.50 -2.48
C LEU A 196 -4.55 -13.90 -3.90
N ASP A 197 -3.34 -13.53 -4.36
CA ASP A 197 -2.84 -13.75 -5.72
C ASP A 197 -3.69 -13.05 -6.81
N LEU A 198 -4.35 -11.96 -6.49
CA LEU A 198 -5.29 -11.27 -7.36
C LEU A 198 -4.83 -9.86 -7.82
N GLY A 199 -3.64 -9.40 -7.43
CA GLY A 199 -3.19 -8.02 -7.69
C GLY A 199 -3.31 -7.61 -9.16
N VAL A 200 -2.80 -8.42 -10.09
CA VAL A 200 -2.92 -8.13 -11.54
C VAL A 200 -4.37 -8.16 -12.00
N ALA A 201 -5.14 -9.16 -11.59
CA ALA A 201 -6.56 -9.28 -11.96
C ALA A 201 -7.39 -8.11 -11.42
N ASN A 202 -7.12 -7.68 -10.17
CA ASN A 202 -7.77 -6.53 -9.56
C ASN A 202 -7.39 -5.22 -10.29
N SER A 203 -6.12 -5.07 -10.67
CA SER A 203 -5.63 -3.91 -11.44
C SER A 203 -6.34 -3.79 -12.80
N ILE A 204 -6.46 -4.90 -13.54
CA ILE A 204 -7.20 -4.91 -14.82
C ILE A 204 -8.70 -4.64 -14.62
N ALA A 205 -9.30 -5.19 -13.56
CA ALA A 205 -10.70 -4.90 -13.24
C ALA A 205 -10.91 -3.43 -12.89
N ALA A 206 -9.99 -2.82 -12.13
CA ALA A 206 -9.99 -1.40 -11.82
C ALA A 206 -9.87 -0.52 -13.09
N VAL A 207 -8.97 -0.88 -14.01
CA VAL A 207 -8.82 -0.16 -15.29
C VAL A 207 -10.10 -0.25 -16.13
N ARG A 208 -10.71 -1.43 -16.22
CA ARG A 208 -12.00 -1.61 -16.93
C ARG A 208 -13.15 -0.83 -16.28
N ALA A 209 -13.09 -0.63 -14.97
CA ALA A 209 -14.01 0.25 -14.21
C ALA A 209 -13.67 1.74 -14.36
N GLY A 210 -12.53 2.05 -15.00
CA GLY A 210 -12.12 3.39 -15.39
C GLY A 210 -11.01 4.00 -14.55
N ALA A 211 -10.23 3.22 -13.82
CA ALA A 211 -8.96 3.71 -13.29
C ALA A 211 -8.00 4.05 -14.44
N THR A 212 -7.32 5.17 -14.30
CA THR A 212 -6.34 5.68 -15.29
C THR A 212 -4.91 5.57 -14.78
N TRP A 213 -4.74 5.32 -13.47
CA TRP A 213 -3.46 5.08 -12.83
C TRP A 213 -3.45 3.71 -12.16
N VAL A 214 -2.34 3.00 -12.25
CA VAL A 214 -2.16 1.69 -11.60
C VAL A 214 -0.74 1.54 -11.09
N ASP A 215 -0.60 0.94 -9.91
CA ASP A 215 0.70 0.64 -9.34
C ASP A 215 1.17 -0.77 -9.70
N GLY A 216 2.49 -0.86 -9.93
CA GLY A 216 3.24 -2.09 -9.93
C GLY A 216 4.41 -2.05 -8.96
N SER A 217 5.02 -3.17 -8.76
CA SER A 217 6.33 -3.30 -8.09
C SER A 217 7.09 -4.42 -8.79
N THR A 218 8.25 -4.12 -9.33
CA THR A 218 9.01 -5.08 -10.14
C THR A 218 9.36 -6.32 -9.33
N CYS A 219 9.26 -7.50 -9.93
CA CYS A 219 9.31 -8.81 -9.28
C CYS A 219 8.26 -9.00 -8.17
N GLY A 220 7.23 -8.19 -8.11
CA GLY A 220 6.21 -8.24 -7.07
C GLY A 220 6.74 -7.89 -5.68
N MET A 221 7.80 -7.10 -5.55
CA MET A 221 8.36 -6.73 -4.25
C MET A 221 7.31 -6.04 -3.37
N GLY A 222 7.30 -6.34 -2.08
CA GLY A 222 6.37 -5.75 -1.11
C GLY A 222 6.19 -6.58 0.15
N ALA A 223 5.34 -6.11 1.04
CA ALA A 223 4.98 -6.84 2.25
C ALA A 223 4.11 -8.08 1.93
N GLY A 224 4.13 -9.07 2.81
CA GLY A 224 3.33 -10.31 2.64
C GLY A 224 3.74 -11.11 1.41
N ALA A 225 2.79 -11.37 0.50
CA ALA A 225 3.04 -12.00 -0.80
C ALA A 225 3.53 -11.00 -1.86
N GLY A 226 3.68 -9.72 -1.50
CA GLY A 226 4.13 -8.65 -2.37
C GLY A 226 3.00 -7.88 -3.05
N ASN A 227 3.38 -7.13 -4.08
CA ASN A 227 2.52 -6.25 -4.88
C ASN A 227 2.25 -6.83 -6.27
N THR A 228 1.36 -6.18 -7.03
CA THR A 228 1.19 -6.44 -8.47
C THR A 228 2.55 -6.34 -9.18
N PRO A 229 3.07 -7.41 -9.81
CA PRO A 229 4.36 -7.35 -10.50
C PRO A 229 4.29 -6.45 -11.73
N THR A 230 5.17 -5.44 -11.83
CA THR A 230 5.17 -4.45 -12.92
C THR A 230 5.33 -5.10 -14.28
N GLU A 231 6.26 -6.04 -14.41
CA GLU A 231 6.52 -6.78 -15.65
C GLU A 231 5.32 -7.62 -16.09
N VAL A 232 4.60 -8.22 -15.14
CA VAL A 232 3.39 -9.01 -15.44
C VAL A 232 2.24 -8.09 -15.81
N LEU A 233 2.08 -6.98 -15.08
CA LEU A 233 1.06 -5.97 -15.39
C LEU A 233 1.26 -5.40 -16.79
N ALA A 234 2.49 -5.01 -17.15
CA ALA A 234 2.84 -4.51 -18.48
C ALA A 234 2.50 -5.52 -19.58
N ALA A 235 2.87 -6.80 -19.39
CA ALA A 235 2.57 -7.86 -20.33
C ALA A 235 1.06 -8.11 -20.50
N VAL A 236 0.29 -8.09 -19.41
CA VAL A 236 -1.17 -8.26 -19.49
C VAL A 236 -1.82 -7.05 -20.17
N CYS A 237 -1.36 -5.83 -19.87
CA CYS A 237 -1.85 -4.62 -20.55
C CYS A 237 -1.60 -4.67 -22.04
N ASP A 238 -0.40 -5.09 -22.46
CA ASP A 238 -0.06 -5.24 -23.90
C ASP A 238 -1.00 -6.23 -24.60
N LEU A 239 -1.23 -7.42 -23.99
CA LEU A 239 -2.16 -8.43 -24.51
C LEU A 239 -3.62 -7.96 -24.57
N GLU A 240 -4.02 -7.09 -23.66
CA GLU A 240 -5.38 -6.50 -23.60
C GLU A 240 -5.51 -5.22 -24.47
N GLY A 241 -4.43 -4.76 -25.10
CA GLY A 241 -4.42 -3.52 -25.89
C GLY A 241 -4.54 -2.25 -25.05
N ILE A 242 -4.10 -2.29 -23.79
CA ILE A 242 -4.08 -1.15 -22.88
C ILE A 242 -2.71 -0.47 -22.99
N GLU A 243 -2.67 0.73 -23.54
CA GLU A 243 -1.43 1.50 -23.70
C GLU A 243 -0.91 2.00 -22.35
N THR A 244 0.32 1.60 -21.98
CA THR A 244 1.02 2.03 -20.75
C THR A 244 2.21 2.94 -21.05
N GLY A 245 2.74 2.88 -22.28
CA GLY A 245 4.00 3.53 -22.65
C GLY A 245 5.26 2.76 -22.20
N ILE A 246 5.10 1.66 -21.47
CA ILE A 246 6.21 0.82 -21.01
C ILE A 246 6.63 -0.15 -22.12
N ASP A 247 7.93 -0.28 -22.35
CA ASP A 247 8.47 -1.38 -23.15
C ASP A 247 8.41 -2.67 -22.31
N THR A 248 7.49 -3.55 -22.70
CA THR A 248 7.19 -4.79 -21.99
C THR A 248 8.41 -5.71 -21.88
N PHE A 249 9.26 -5.78 -22.90
CA PHE A 249 10.47 -6.63 -22.85
C PHE A 249 11.56 -5.98 -22.02
N ALA A 250 11.74 -4.66 -22.12
CA ALA A 250 12.71 -3.95 -21.29
C ALA A 250 12.39 -4.03 -19.80
N VAL A 251 11.10 -3.96 -19.40
CA VAL A 251 10.72 -4.13 -17.99
C VAL A 251 10.87 -5.58 -17.51
N MET A 252 10.70 -6.60 -18.39
CA MET A 252 11.01 -7.99 -18.08
C MET A 252 12.52 -8.18 -17.84
N ASP A 253 13.37 -7.57 -18.68
CA ASP A 253 14.83 -7.59 -18.52
C ASP A 253 15.23 -6.87 -17.22
N ALA A 254 14.65 -5.71 -16.91
CA ALA A 254 14.87 -5.01 -15.63
C ALA A 254 14.50 -5.89 -14.42
N ALA A 255 13.39 -6.62 -14.51
CA ALA A 255 12.96 -7.54 -13.45
C ALA A 255 13.97 -8.69 -13.26
N GLU A 256 14.38 -9.36 -14.35
CA GLU A 256 15.23 -10.55 -14.26
C GLU A 256 16.69 -10.22 -13.96
N ASP A 257 17.24 -9.19 -14.63
CA ASP A 257 18.69 -8.92 -14.59
C ASP A 257 19.08 -7.92 -13.50
N VAL A 258 18.16 -7.04 -13.05
CA VAL A 258 18.46 -5.98 -12.09
C VAL A 258 17.78 -6.21 -10.75
N VAL A 259 16.46 -6.46 -10.72
CA VAL A 259 15.71 -6.52 -9.46
C VAL A 259 15.79 -7.93 -8.84
N ARG A 260 15.63 -9.00 -9.62
CA ARG A 260 15.69 -10.38 -9.10
C ARG A 260 16.99 -10.70 -8.36
N PRO A 261 18.19 -10.29 -8.82
CA PRO A 261 19.44 -10.57 -8.11
C PRO A 261 19.58 -9.89 -6.74
N ILE A 262 18.81 -8.84 -6.47
CA ILE A 262 18.86 -8.11 -5.21
C ILE A 262 17.77 -8.53 -4.22
N LEU A 263 16.90 -9.48 -4.59
CA LEU A 263 15.87 -10.01 -3.70
C LEU A 263 16.48 -10.89 -2.61
N ASP A 264 16.06 -10.67 -1.36
CA ASP A 264 16.38 -11.60 -0.26
C ASP A 264 15.54 -12.89 -0.36
N ARG A 265 14.31 -12.78 -0.89
CA ARG A 265 13.41 -13.89 -1.21
C ARG A 265 12.49 -13.50 -2.38
N VAL A 266 12.09 -14.48 -3.16
CA VAL A 266 11.06 -14.27 -4.19
C VAL A 266 9.69 -14.13 -3.49
N PRO A 267 8.93 -13.05 -3.73
CA PRO A 267 7.57 -12.91 -3.22
C PRO A 267 6.69 -14.10 -3.65
N SER A 268 5.90 -14.62 -2.76
CA SER A 268 5.02 -15.75 -3.05
C SER A 268 3.88 -15.85 -2.04
N VAL A 269 2.75 -16.32 -2.51
CA VAL A 269 1.62 -16.63 -1.62
C VAL A 269 1.95 -17.88 -0.79
N ASN A 270 2.07 -17.70 0.50
CA ASN A 270 2.16 -18.76 1.48
C ASN A 270 0.94 -18.73 2.40
N ARG A 271 0.85 -19.65 3.37
CA ARG A 271 -0.29 -19.72 4.30
C ARG A 271 -0.50 -18.42 5.07
N SER A 272 0.57 -17.79 5.54
CA SER A 272 0.48 -16.55 6.33
C SER A 272 0.02 -15.37 5.48
N ALA A 273 0.58 -15.19 4.28
CA ALA A 273 0.12 -14.18 3.33
C ALA A 273 -1.35 -14.38 2.93
N LEU A 274 -1.75 -15.64 2.66
CA LEU A 274 -3.13 -15.96 2.35
C LEU A 274 -4.08 -15.62 3.51
N LEU A 275 -3.64 -15.83 4.76
CA LEU A 275 -4.41 -15.43 5.95
C LEU A 275 -4.54 -13.91 6.06
N LEU A 276 -3.50 -13.13 5.75
CA LEU A 276 -3.59 -11.68 5.72
C LEU A 276 -4.68 -11.20 4.77
N GLY A 277 -4.66 -11.68 3.52
CA GLY A 277 -5.69 -11.35 2.53
C GLY A 277 -7.08 -11.82 2.93
N TYR A 278 -7.20 -13.05 3.43
CA TYR A 278 -8.49 -13.62 3.86
C TYR A 278 -9.09 -12.90 5.08
N CYS A 279 -8.27 -12.50 6.04
CA CYS A 279 -8.70 -11.79 7.25
C CYS A 279 -8.81 -10.28 7.04
N GLY A 280 -8.28 -9.74 5.96
CA GLY A 280 -8.26 -8.31 5.68
C GLY A 280 -7.42 -7.53 6.69
N VAL A 281 -6.19 -7.99 6.98
CA VAL A 281 -5.29 -7.34 7.94
C VAL A 281 -4.02 -6.84 7.25
N TYR A 282 -3.39 -5.83 7.83
CA TYR A 282 -2.13 -5.26 7.33
C TYR A 282 -1.02 -6.30 7.25
N GLY A 283 -0.22 -6.23 6.18
CA GLY A 283 0.93 -7.09 5.99
C GLY A 283 1.99 -6.96 7.10
N SER A 284 2.15 -5.77 7.67
CA SER A 284 3.04 -5.51 8.81
C SER A 284 2.66 -6.30 10.07
N PHE A 285 1.39 -6.69 10.23
CA PHE A 285 0.92 -7.45 11.39
C PHE A 285 1.44 -8.89 11.45
N LEU A 286 1.90 -9.45 10.33
CA LEU A 286 2.33 -10.84 10.26
C LEU A 286 3.43 -11.17 11.26
N LEU A 287 4.51 -10.39 11.26
CA LEU A 287 5.64 -10.61 12.17
C LEU A 287 5.22 -10.50 13.65
N HIS A 288 4.35 -9.56 13.96
CA HIS A 288 3.81 -9.38 15.32
C HIS A 288 2.91 -10.55 15.73
N ALA A 289 2.10 -11.08 14.80
CA ALA A 289 1.26 -12.25 15.06
C ALA A 289 2.09 -13.53 15.26
N GLU A 290 3.14 -13.74 14.48
CA GLU A 290 4.09 -14.84 14.66
C GLU A 290 4.76 -14.78 16.06
N GLN A 291 5.26 -13.61 16.45
CA GLN A 291 5.88 -13.40 17.77
C GLN A 291 4.90 -13.58 18.93
N ALA A 292 3.66 -13.09 18.77
CA ALA A 292 2.61 -13.29 19.77
C ALA A 292 2.20 -14.75 19.88
N ALA A 293 2.08 -15.48 18.77
CA ALA A 293 1.78 -16.90 18.75
C ALA A 293 2.84 -17.71 19.50
N GLU A 294 4.12 -17.45 19.25
CA GLU A 294 5.22 -18.08 19.98
C GLU A 294 5.19 -17.74 21.47
N ARG A 295 5.02 -16.47 21.81
CA ARG A 295 5.03 -15.97 23.20
C ARG A 295 3.90 -16.56 24.05
N PHE A 296 2.69 -16.67 23.49
CA PHE A 296 1.50 -17.08 24.23
C PHE A 296 1.12 -18.55 24.01
N GLY A 297 1.81 -19.28 23.12
CA GLY A 297 1.52 -20.66 22.81
C GLY A 297 0.18 -20.88 22.12
N VAL A 298 -0.26 -19.91 21.32
CA VAL A 298 -1.53 -19.91 20.58
C VAL A 298 -1.28 -19.96 19.06
N SER A 299 -2.33 -20.19 18.30
CA SER A 299 -2.22 -20.25 16.84
C SER A 299 -2.14 -18.84 16.23
N GLU A 300 -1.14 -18.57 15.39
CA GLU A 300 -1.04 -17.37 14.55
C GLU A 300 -2.33 -17.13 13.76
N LYS A 301 -2.89 -18.19 13.18
CA LYS A 301 -4.16 -18.12 12.44
C LYS A 301 -5.29 -17.58 13.31
N ASP A 302 -5.40 -18.04 14.55
CA ASP A 302 -6.50 -17.62 15.44
C ASP A 302 -6.31 -16.17 15.89
N ILE A 303 -5.06 -15.71 16.06
CA ILE A 303 -4.73 -14.29 16.28
C ILE A 303 -5.18 -13.45 15.09
N LEU A 304 -4.74 -13.77 13.87
CA LEU A 304 -5.05 -13.00 12.67
C LEU A 304 -6.56 -12.97 12.36
N LEU A 305 -7.27 -14.08 12.56
CA LEU A 305 -8.73 -14.14 12.42
C LEU A 305 -9.44 -13.18 13.39
N GLU A 306 -9.03 -13.16 14.65
CA GLU A 306 -9.64 -12.27 15.65
C GLU A 306 -9.28 -10.81 15.43
N VAL A 307 -8.03 -10.51 15.08
CA VAL A 307 -7.58 -9.14 14.72
C VAL A 307 -8.34 -8.62 13.51
N GLY A 308 -8.51 -9.44 12.47
CA GLY A 308 -9.32 -9.08 11.30
C GLY A 308 -10.80 -8.85 11.66
N ARG A 309 -11.38 -9.70 12.54
CA ARG A 309 -12.74 -9.50 13.04
C ARG A 309 -12.91 -8.18 13.79
N ARG A 310 -11.88 -7.73 14.51
CA ARG A 310 -11.83 -6.44 15.22
C ARG A 310 -11.54 -5.26 14.28
N LYS A 311 -11.22 -5.53 13.01
CA LYS A 311 -10.87 -4.51 12.00
C LYS A 311 -9.71 -3.62 12.45
N ALA A 312 -8.67 -4.23 13.04
CA ALA A 312 -7.48 -3.50 13.47
C ALA A 312 -6.79 -2.81 12.29
N VAL A 313 -6.32 -1.59 12.52
CA VAL A 313 -5.64 -0.75 11.55
C VAL A 313 -4.16 -0.57 11.92
N GLY A 314 -3.34 -0.09 11.00
CA GLY A 314 -1.93 0.23 11.26
C GLY A 314 -1.79 1.16 12.46
N GLY A 315 -0.78 0.91 13.30
CA GLY A 315 -0.59 1.59 14.59
C GLY A 315 -1.28 0.91 15.78
N GLN A 316 -2.04 -0.17 15.56
CA GLN A 316 -2.73 -0.95 16.60
C GLN A 316 -2.10 -2.33 16.80
N GLU A 317 -0.78 -2.43 16.67
CA GLU A 317 0.00 -3.67 16.82
C GLU A 317 -0.11 -4.24 18.24
N ASP A 318 -0.42 -3.42 19.24
CA ASP A 318 -0.70 -3.84 20.62
C ASP A 318 -1.95 -4.73 20.72
N MET A 319 -2.93 -4.56 19.85
CA MET A 319 -4.12 -5.42 19.77
C MET A 319 -3.74 -6.89 19.50
N ILE A 320 -2.66 -7.15 18.77
CA ILE A 320 -2.18 -8.51 18.49
C ILE A 320 -1.73 -9.20 19.79
N LEU A 321 -1.04 -8.47 20.68
CA LEU A 321 -0.63 -8.98 21.97
C LEU A 321 -1.82 -9.20 22.91
N GLU A 322 -2.80 -8.30 22.88
CA GLU A 322 -4.06 -8.43 23.64
C GLU A 322 -4.82 -9.70 23.21
N VAL A 323 -5.03 -9.87 21.91
CA VAL A 323 -5.69 -11.06 21.35
C VAL A 323 -4.93 -12.33 21.68
N GLY A 324 -3.59 -12.33 21.58
CA GLY A 324 -2.77 -13.48 21.95
C GLY A 324 -2.93 -13.88 23.41
N ALA A 325 -2.95 -12.89 24.31
CA ALA A 325 -3.15 -13.13 25.75
C ALA A 325 -4.58 -13.61 26.07
N GLU A 326 -5.60 -13.10 25.39
CA GLU A 326 -6.99 -13.54 25.53
C GLU A 326 -7.15 -15.00 25.07
N LEU A 327 -6.63 -15.35 23.91
CA LEU A 327 -6.67 -16.72 23.38
C LEU A 327 -5.94 -17.72 24.30
N ALA A 328 -4.89 -17.29 24.97
CA ALA A 328 -4.17 -18.06 25.98
C ALA A 328 -4.91 -18.15 27.33
N GLY A 329 -6.04 -17.47 27.49
CA GLY A 329 -6.81 -17.42 28.75
C GLY A 329 -6.15 -16.63 29.87
N LEU A 330 -5.16 -15.78 29.54
CA LEU A 330 -4.41 -14.96 30.51
C LEU A 330 -5.15 -13.67 30.86
N VAL A 331 -6.07 -13.21 30.02
CA VAL A 331 -6.89 -12.02 30.22
C VAL A 331 -8.37 -12.42 30.07
N ARG A 332 -9.22 -11.93 30.97
CA ARG A 332 -10.67 -12.12 30.82
C ARG A 332 -11.18 -11.08 29.81
N THR A 333 -11.86 -11.53 28.75
CA THR A 333 -12.63 -10.63 27.88
C THR A 333 -13.64 -9.87 28.73
N ILE A 334 -13.51 -8.55 28.83
CA ILE A 334 -14.57 -7.69 29.36
C ILE A 334 -15.60 -7.54 28.23
N PRO A 335 -16.85 -8.02 28.39
CA PRO A 335 -17.88 -7.81 27.36
C PRO A 335 -18.03 -6.32 27.13
N GLY A 336 -17.91 -5.89 25.87
CA GLY A 336 -18.13 -4.49 25.49
C GLY A 336 -19.51 -3.99 25.97
N PRO A 337 -19.69 -2.69 26.20
CA PRO A 337 -20.96 -2.11 26.63
C PRO A 337 -21.99 -2.26 25.50
N GLY A 338 -22.75 -3.37 25.50
CA GLY A 338 -23.76 -3.67 24.48
C GLY A 338 -24.27 -5.10 24.43
N ALA A 339 -23.63 -6.03 25.12
CA ALA A 339 -24.18 -7.38 25.25
C ALA A 339 -25.36 -7.38 26.26
N GLY A 340 -26.55 -7.03 25.76
CA GLY A 340 -27.76 -7.02 26.51
C GLY A 340 -28.04 -8.41 27.14
N VAL A 341 -28.24 -8.41 28.45
CA VAL A 341 -28.76 -9.54 29.22
C VAL A 341 -30.11 -9.90 28.62
N SER A 342 -30.20 -11.08 27.97
CA SER A 342 -31.46 -11.66 27.55
C SER A 342 -32.30 -11.94 28.81
N PRO A 343 -33.53 -11.45 28.92
CA PRO A 343 -34.35 -11.72 30.09
C PRO A 343 -34.67 -13.20 30.14
N THR A 344 -34.23 -13.87 31.19
CA THR A 344 -34.69 -15.23 31.55
C THR A 344 -36.21 -15.26 31.65
N ARG A 345 -36.86 -16.01 30.79
CA ARG A 345 -38.26 -16.38 31.00
C ARG A 345 -38.35 -17.09 32.35
N ARG A 346 -39.10 -16.48 33.28
CA ARG A 346 -39.63 -17.19 34.45
C ARG A 346 -40.81 -17.99 33.96
N ASP A 347 -40.66 -19.30 33.92
CA ASP A 347 -41.77 -20.20 33.88
C ASP A 347 -42.46 -20.12 35.26
N GLY A 348 -43.63 -19.54 35.26
CA GLY A 348 -44.52 -19.51 36.42
C GLY A 348 -45.54 -20.62 36.32
N ALA A 349 -45.70 -21.36 37.38
CA ALA A 349 -46.68 -22.39 37.62
C ALA A 349 -48.11 -21.85 37.52
#